data_4c1b78b8b4c20e852c4cebb63c3aa74a
#
_entry.id   4c1b78b8b4c20e852c4cebb63c3aa74a
#
_cell.length_a   1.000
_cell.length_b   1.000
_cell.length_c   1.000
_cell.angle_alpha   90.00
_cell.angle_beta   90.00
_cell.angle_gamma   90.00
#
_symmetry.space_group_name_H-M   'P 1'
#
loop_
_entity.id
_entity.type
_entity.pdbx_description
1 polymer ?
#
loop_
_entity_poly.entity_id
_entity_poly.type
_entity_poly.pdbx_seq_one_letter_code
_entity_poly.pdbx_strand_id
1 'polypeptide(L)'
;MYKGVINTYRDYLPVSEATPVVSLLEGNTPLIRAENLSDELGIDLYFKYEGLNPTGSFKDRGMTLAVSKALEQGSKAVICA
;
A
#
# COMPACT_ATOMS: atom_id res chain seq x y z
N MET A 1 11.75 5.18 10.10
CA MET A 1 10.70 4.17 10.28
C MET A 1 9.62 4.34 9.21
N TYR A 2 9.14 3.24 8.66
CA TYR A 2 8.09 3.27 7.64
C TYR A 2 6.78 3.80 8.23
N LYS A 3 6.07 4.66 7.49
CA LYS A 3 4.90 5.39 7.99
C LYS A 3 3.63 5.14 7.18
N GLY A 4 3.60 4.10 6.36
CA GLY A 4 2.49 3.84 5.47
C GLY A 4 2.62 4.55 4.13
N VAL A 5 1.72 4.24 3.21
CA VAL A 5 1.80 4.70 1.82
C VAL A 5 1.66 6.23 1.72
N ILE A 6 0.67 6.81 2.38
CA ILE A 6 0.41 8.24 2.25
C ILE A 6 1.62 9.06 2.70
N ASN A 7 2.14 8.78 3.90
CA ASN A 7 3.26 9.55 4.43
C ASN A 7 4.56 9.30 3.66
N THR A 8 4.73 8.10 3.11
CA THR A 8 5.93 7.77 2.34
C THR A 8 5.93 8.42 0.96
N TYR A 9 4.77 8.47 0.32
CA TYR A 9 4.64 8.91 -1.07
C TYR A 9 3.81 10.18 -1.23
N ARG A 10 3.75 10.98 -0.18
CA ARG A 10 2.90 12.18 -0.12
C ARG A 10 3.04 13.10 -1.34
N ASP A 11 4.26 13.29 -1.81
CA ASP A 11 4.54 14.18 -2.93
C ASP A 11 3.95 13.72 -4.26
N TYR A 12 3.58 12.45 -4.34
CA TYR A 12 3.01 11.84 -5.55
C TYR A 12 1.51 11.61 -5.47
N LEU A 13 0.89 11.96 -4.32
CA LEU A 13 -0.50 11.63 -4.04
C LEU A 13 -1.36 12.89 -3.97
N PRO A 14 -2.66 12.80 -4.25
CA PRO A 14 -3.58 13.94 -4.18
C PRO A 14 -3.98 14.25 -2.74
N VAL A 15 -3.00 14.53 -1.90
CA VAL A 15 -3.20 14.85 -0.47
C VAL A 15 -2.57 16.20 -0.15
N SER A 16 -3.13 16.86 0.86
CA SER A 16 -2.61 18.11 1.39
C SER A 16 -2.45 18.00 2.91
N GLU A 17 -2.04 19.10 3.54
CA GLU A 17 -1.98 19.14 5.01
C GLU A 17 -3.35 18.98 5.65
N ALA A 18 -4.43 19.32 4.92
CA ALA A 18 -5.80 19.17 5.39
C ALA A 18 -6.30 17.71 5.31
N THR A 19 -5.61 16.85 4.59
CA THR A 19 -6.02 15.46 4.43
C THR A 19 -5.70 14.66 5.70
N PRO A 20 -6.71 14.11 6.41
CA PRO A 20 -6.41 13.20 7.52
C PRO A 20 -5.77 11.93 6.99
N VAL A 21 -4.79 11.41 7.71
CA VAL A 21 -4.05 10.23 7.28
C VAL A 21 -4.58 9.00 8.01
N VAL A 22 -5.28 8.15 7.28
CA VAL A 22 -5.65 6.81 7.75
C VAL A 22 -4.59 5.84 7.26
N SER A 23 -4.02 5.07 8.17
CA SER A 23 -2.97 4.11 7.83
C SER A 23 -3.08 2.86 8.69
N LEU A 24 -2.77 1.74 8.06
CA LEU A 24 -2.59 0.44 8.70
C LEU A 24 -1.10 0.06 8.69
N LEU A 25 -0.21 0.98 8.35
CA LEU A 25 1.19 0.75 8.01
C LEU A 25 1.33 -0.18 6.80
N GLU A 26 0.39 -0.05 5.88
CA GLU A 26 0.33 -0.81 4.63
C GLU A 26 1.50 -0.49 3.72
N GLY A 27 1.81 -1.41 2.83
CA GLY A 27 2.96 -1.29 1.95
C GLY A 27 4.24 -1.83 2.58
N ASN A 28 5.38 -1.36 2.10
CA ASN A 28 6.70 -1.82 2.55
C ASN A 28 6.81 -3.35 2.56
N THR A 29 6.15 -3.98 1.62
CA THR A 29 6.11 -5.43 1.50
C THR A 29 7.48 -5.96 1.05
N PRO A 30 7.83 -7.20 1.42
CA PRO A 30 9.13 -7.72 1.09
C PRO A 30 9.29 -7.97 -0.41
N LEU A 31 10.52 -7.81 -0.88
CA LEU A 31 10.94 -8.18 -2.21
C LEU A 31 11.78 -9.46 -2.08
N ILE A 32 11.26 -10.58 -2.58
CA ILE A 32 11.80 -11.90 -2.35
C ILE A 32 12.34 -12.47 -3.66
N ARG A 33 13.61 -12.89 -3.66
CA ARG A 33 14.16 -13.57 -4.83
C ARG A 33 13.62 -15.00 -4.91
N ALA A 34 13.11 -15.37 -6.08
CA ALA A 34 12.63 -16.72 -6.35
C ALA A 34 13.84 -17.59 -6.80
N GLU A 35 14.48 -18.23 -5.85
CA GLU A 35 15.74 -18.95 -6.11
C GLU A 35 15.58 -20.03 -7.19
N ASN A 36 14.61 -20.93 -7.01
CA ASN A 36 14.45 -22.05 -7.92
C ASN A 36 14.04 -21.63 -9.33
N LEU A 37 13.07 -20.72 -9.42
CA LEU A 37 12.61 -20.20 -10.72
C LEU A 37 13.68 -19.37 -11.41
N SER A 38 14.45 -18.61 -10.65
CA SER A 38 15.56 -17.84 -11.20
C SER A 38 16.58 -18.76 -11.87
N ASP A 39 16.92 -19.86 -11.19
CA ASP A 39 17.88 -20.83 -11.72
C ASP A 39 17.33 -21.54 -12.96
N GLU A 40 16.07 -21.96 -12.94
CA GLU A 40 15.44 -22.63 -14.07
C GLU A 40 15.33 -21.74 -15.31
N LEU A 41 14.99 -20.46 -15.10
CA LEU A 41 14.74 -19.53 -16.21
C LEU A 41 15.98 -18.75 -16.64
N GLY A 42 17.07 -18.84 -15.88
CA GLY A 42 18.30 -18.11 -16.18
C GLY A 42 18.15 -16.59 -16.03
N ILE A 43 17.30 -16.14 -15.13
CA ILE A 43 17.06 -14.71 -14.86
C ILE A 43 17.09 -14.46 -13.35
N ASP A 44 17.19 -13.21 -12.97
CA ASP A 44 17.00 -12.79 -11.57
C ASP A 44 15.52 -12.41 -11.38
N LEU A 45 14.74 -13.36 -10.87
CA LEU A 45 13.30 -13.17 -10.65
C LEU A 45 13.02 -12.85 -9.20
N TYR A 46 12.25 -11.79 -8.98
CA TYR A 46 11.84 -11.35 -7.65
C TYR A 46 10.33 -11.21 -7.58
N PHE A 47 9.78 -11.51 -6.41
CA PHE A 47 8.37 -11.28 -6.12
C PHE A 47 8.22 -10.18 -5.09
N LYS A 48 7.40 -9.17 -5.39
CA LYS A 48 6.92 -8.20 -4.42
C LYS A 48 5.71 -8.80 -3.73
N TYR A 49 5.88 -9.26 -2.48
CA TYR A 49 4.85 -10.07 -1.82
C TYR A 49 3.78 -9.18 -1.17
N GLU A 50 2.75 -8.84 -1.94
CA GLU A 50 1.65 -7.99 -1.47
C GLU A 50 0.73 -8.69 -0.47
N GLY A 51 0.76 -10.01 -0.39
CA GLY A 51 0.00 -10.77 0.62
C GLY A 51 0.40 -10.48 2.06
N LEU A 52 1.55 -9.82 2.28
CA LEU A 52 1.97 -9.41 3.61
C LEU A 52 1.52 -7.98 3.99
N ASN A 53 0.64 -7.35 3.21
CA ASN A 53 -0.08 -6.18 3.69
C ASN A 53 -0.99 -6.55 4.88
N PRO A 54 -1.37 -5.59 5.73
CA PRO A 54 -2.12 -5.86 6.97
C PRO A 54 -3.39 -6.70 6.79
N THR A 55 -4.14 -6.51 5.69
CA THR A 55 -5.33 -7.34 5.41
C THR A 55 -5.06 -8.45 4.41
N GLY A 56 -3.81 -8.68 4.05
CA GLY A 56 -3.42 -9.73 3.12
C GLY A 56 -3.65 -9.39 1.65
N SER A 57 -3.82 -8.12 1.32
CA SER A 57 -4.14 -7.70 -0.05
C SER A 57 -3.41 -6.42 -0.44
N PHE A 58 -3.04 -6.32 -1.72
CA PHE A 58 -2.49 -5.10 -2.30
C PHE A 58 -3.48 -3.92 -2.23
N LYS A 59 -4.77 -4.19 -2.08
CA LYS A 59 -5.80 -3.15 -2.00
C LYS A 59 -5.61 -2.22 -0.80
N ASP A 60 -4.92 -2.65 0.24
CA ASP A 60 -4.64 -1.81 1.40
C ASP A 60 -3.96 -0.50 1.00
N ARG A 61 -3.09 -0.54 0.00
CA ARG A 61 -2.38 0.65 -0.47
C ARG A 61 -3.33 1.74 -0.97
N GLY A 62 -4.28 1.38 -1.83
CA GLY A 62 -5.25 2.34 -2.37
C GLY A 62 -6.37 2.68 -1.39
N MET A 63 -6.77 1.72 -0.56
CA MET A 63 -7.89 1.91 0.36
C MET A 63 -7.59 2.90 1.47
N THR A 64 -6.39 2.92 2.01
CA THR A 64 -6.02 3.91 3.03
C THR A 64 -6.11 5.32 2.46
N LEU A 65 -5.69 5.53 1.23
CA LEU A 65 -5.84 6.82 0.56
C LEU A 65 -7.32 7.15 0.31
N ALA A 66 -8.09 6.19 -0.19
CA ALA A 66 -9.50 6.39 -0.48
C ALA A 66 -10.29 6.77 0.78
N VAL A 67 -10.05 6.07 1.89
CA VAL A 67 -10.69 6.36 3.17
C VAL A 67 -10.23 7.71 3.72
N SER A 68 -8.96 8.04 3.59
CA SER A 68 -8.43 9.34 4.00
C SER A 68 -9.09 10.48 3.24
N LYS A 69 -9.27 10.34 1.93
CA LYS A 69 -9.96 11.35 1.11
C LYS A 69 -11.45 11.43 1.44
N ALA A 70 -12.08 10.30 1.72
CA ALA A 70 -13.48 10.30 2.15
C ALA A 70 -13.67 11.07 3.46
N LEU A 71 -12.78 10.87 4.43
CA LEU A 71 -12.79 11.65 5.67
C LEU A 71 -12.59 13.14 5.41
N GLU A 72 -11.62 13.48 4.57
CA GLU A 72 -11.37 14.89 4.21
C GLU A 72 -12.61 15.54 3.64
N GLN A 73 -13.40 14.83 2.84
CA GLN A 73 -14.63 15.32 2.21
C GLN A 73 -15.84 15.27 3.13
N GLY A 74 -15.68 14.85 4.37
CA GLY A 74 -16.74 14.81 5.35
C GLY A 74 -17.66 13.59 5.28
N SER A 75 -17.26 12.55 4.60
CA SER A 75 -18.04 11.31 4.54
C SER A 75 -18.15 10.68 5.93
N LYS A 76 -19.37 10.23 6.31
CA LYS A 76 -19.61 9.60 7.60
C LYS A 76 -19.56 8.10 7.55
N ALA A 77 -19.63 7.52 6.35
CA ALA A 77 -19.57 6.08 6.13
C ALA A 77 -19.01 5.81 4.74
N VAL A 78 -18.42 4.65 4.57
CA VAL A 78 -17.92 4.16 3.28
C VAL A 78 -18.39 2.72 3.10
N ILE A 79 -18.59 2.32 1.84
CA ILE A 79 -18.95 0.95 1.50
C ILE A 79 -17.90 0.43 0.54
N CYS A 80 -17.41 -0.78 0.79
CA CYS A 80 -16.47 -1.47 -0.09
C CYS A 80 -17.06 -2.81 -0.52
N ALA A 81 -16.97 -3.08 -1.81
CA ALA A 81 -17.40 -4.36 -2.36
C ALA A 81 -16.29 -5.42 -2.22
#